data_e867490bba4f194026540901c838bc25
#
_entry.id   e867490bba4f194026540901c838bc25
#
_cell.length_a   1.000
_cell.length_b   1.000
_cell.length_c   1.000
_cell.angle_alpha   90.00
_cell.angle_beta   90.00
_cell.angle_gamma   90.00
#
_symmetry.space_group_name_H-M   'P 1'
#
loop_
_entity.id
_entity.type
_entity.pdbx_description
1 polymer ?
#
loop_
_entity_poly.entity_id
_entity_poly.type
_entity_poly.pdbx_seq_one_letter_code
_entity_poly.pdbx_strand_id
1 'polypeptide(L)'
;MLYCLNLPPHLRYRPENTFIIGITPAPHAPNPTTISHLLDPIVESLAKYNISFSVPTFGYPTGIPITVKAVPLIADLEANNKVSGFLAHAAIMYCSFCLSTQDQIEDLDIQSWQMRNGQTVRDQAMEWRNSTTKTARTAKEKSTGVRWTSLHSLPYWDPVNHTVLGFLHNWVEGVLKNHLRTLWGIGRDEKEEQKLKDLELEEQLTNTDVSDSASELEELHQEAAEHSAHWHIPSMPEGMLPPDSPTPSVTTLDSSSSTTPTQPLSPDMDVDDHYDPDFIPPLSLDTPPFDFSESQLLSIRDCIQNITIPTWVQRPPVNLGDPSHGKLKAHEYLTLFTSIFPLIIPELWYGPNTSRTDQEHLQCFHHLVSATNIIASFTASFKKADDYMHHYISYRALIQRLYPHFPSKPNHHYAMHNGDLMKWWGPLPCLSEFFGERVNGMLQSTNTNQRLSRSLLQH
;
A
#
# COMPACT_ATOMS: atom_id res chain seq x y z
N MET A 1 -0.52 12.45 -1.78
CA MET A 1 0.47 13.28 -2.52
C MET A 1 0.36 12.99 -4.00
N LEU A 2 0.60 14.00 -4.88
CA LEU A 2 0.67 13.82 -6.34
C LEU A 2 2.05 14.17 -6.84
N TYR A 3 2.53 13.41 -7.81
CA TYR A 3 3.82 13.59 -8.48
C TYR A 3 3.63 13.67 -10.00
N CYS A 4 4.40 14.52 -10.66
CA CYS A 4 4.37 14.58 -12.13
C CYS A 4 5.25 13.47 -12.72
N LEU A 5 4.64 12.39 -13.23
CA LEU A 5 5.36 11.25 -13.81
C LEU A 5 6.10 11.59 -15.12
N ASN A 6 5.74 12.68 -15.79
CA ASN A 6 6.47 13.18 -16.97
C ASN A 6 7.83 13.77 -16.62
N LEU A 7 8.08 14.11 -15.34
CA LEU A 7 9.41 14.53 -14.89
C LEU A 7 10.36 13.34 -14.79
N PRO A 8 11.65 13.53 -15.10
CA PRO A 8 12.67 12.53 -14.83
C PRO A 8 12.68 12.14 -13.33
N PRO A 9 12.99 10.89 -12.97
CA PRO A 9 12.93 10.42 -11.59
C PRO A 9 13.69 11.30 -10.58
N HIS A 10 14.85 11.84 -10.95
CA HIS A 10 15.66 12.71 -10.09
C HIS A 10 15.05 14.10 -9.81
N LEU A 11 14.06 14.52 -10.59
CA LEU A 11 13.29 15.76 -10.39
C LEU A 11 11.90 15.46 -9.80
N ARG A 12 11.31 14.33 -10.17
CA ARG A 12 9.92 13.96 -9.83
C ARG A 12 9.61 14.07 -8.35
N TYR A 13 10.53 13.60 -7.52
CA TYR A 13 10.35 13.47 -6.08
C TYR A 13 11.00 14.61 -5.27
N ARG A 14 11.34 15.72 -5.91
CA ARG A 14 11.77 16.91 -5.18
C ARG A 14 10.59 17.59 -4.49
N PRO A 15 10.78 18.19 -3.32
CA PRO A 15 9.69 18.88 -2.59
C PRO A 15 8.95 19.91 -3.45
N GLU A 16 9.68 20.67 -4.27
CA GLU A 16 9.13 21.68 -5.18
C GLU A 16 8.25 21.11 -6.31
N ASN A 17 8.37 19.80 -6.61
CA ASN A 17 7.60 19.08 -7.63
C ASN A 17 6.57 18.14 -7.03
N THR A 18 6.35 18.21 -5.70
CA THR A 18 5.42 17.37 -4.96
C THR A 18 4.21 18.19 -4.54
N PHE A 19 3.02 17.72 -4.87
CA PHE A 19 1.78 18.34 -4.47
C PHE A 19 1.12 17.55 -3.34
N ILE A 20 1.03 18.14 -2.14
CA ILE A 20 0.34 17.56 -1.00
C ILE A 20 -1.14 17.95 -1.09
N ILE A 21 -2.00 16.98 -1.42
CA ILE A 21 -3.45 17.17 -1.59
C ILE A 21 -4.19 17.21 -0.26
N GLY A 22 -3.66 16.56 0.76
CA GLY A 22 -4.27 16.50 2.07
C GLY A 22 -3.46 15.67 3.04
N ILE A 23 -3.77 15.83 4.31
CA ILE A 23 -3.20 15.08 5.43
C ILE A 23 -4.37 14.64 6.30
N THR A 24 -4.42 13.35 6.60
CA THR A 24 -5.41 12.80 7.54
C THR A 24 -4.86 12.90 8.96
N PRO A 25 -5.55 13.57 9.90
CA PRO A 25 -5.07 13.67 11.27
C PRO A 25 -5.13 12.32 11.98
N ALA A 26 -4.06 11.99 12.73
CA ALA A 26 -4.07 10.86 13.65
C ALA A 26 -5.01 11.14 14.85
N PRO A 27 -5.51 10.12 15.57
CA PRO A 27 -5.19 8.69 15.42
C PRO A 27 -6.06 7.93 14.42
N HIS A 28 -7.12 8.53 13.91
CA HIS A 28 -8.13 7.83 13.11
C HIS A 28 -7.77 7.81 11.63
N ALA A 29 -7.47 6.61 11.12
CA ALA A 29 -7.39 6.39 9.68
C ALA A 29 -8.80 6.38 9.06
N PRO A 30 -9.00 6.92 7.85
CA PRO A 30 -10.28 6.81 7.17
C PRO A 30 -10.58 5.33 6.90
N ASN A 31 -11.81 4.93 7.17
CA ASN A 31 -12.27 3.59 6.85
C ASN A 31 -12.60 3.46 5.34
N PRO A 32 -12.84 2.26 4.81
CA PRO A 32 -13.15 2.06 3.39
C PRO A 32 -14.37 2.84 2.89
N THR A 33 -15.33 3.16 3.77
CA THR A 33 -16.52 3.92 3.40
C THR A 33 -16.26 5.42 3.40
N THR A 34 -15.54 5.92 4.40
CA THR A 34 -15.26 7.36 4.56
C THR A 34 -14.14 7.86 3.67
N ILE A 35 -13.26 6.97 3.14
CA ILE A 35 -12.18 7.35 2.23
C ILE A 35 -12.70 8.11 1.00
N SER A 36 -13.87 7.75 0.50
CA SER A 36 -14.49 8.44 -0.65
C SER A 36 -14.76 9.90 -0.38
N HIS A 37 -15.17 10.27 0.84
CA HIS A 37 -15.40 11.68 1.18
C HIS A 37 -14.12 12.53 1.13
N LEU A 38 -12.96 11.92 1.42
CA LEU A 38 -11.67 12.58 1.27
C LEU A 38 -11.22 12.65 -0.19
N LEU A 39 -11.61 11.67 -1.01
CA LEU A 39 -11.26 11.59 -2.42
C LEU A 39 -12.17 12.44 -3.30
N ASP A 40 -13.44 12.68 -2.93
CA ASP A 40 -14.42 13.36 -3.74
C ASP A 40 -13.94 14.71 -4.30
N PRO A 41 -13.40 15.66 -3.50
CA PRO A 41 -12.91 16.93 -4.03
C PRO A 41 -11.74 16.78 -5.01
N ILE A 42 -10.90 15.76 -4.79
CA ILE A 42 -9.76 15.45 -5.65
C ILE A 42 -10.25 14.88 -6.98
N VAL A 43 -11.16 13.90 -6.92
CA VAL A 43 -11.77 13.25 -8.07
C VAL A 43 -12.53 14.25 -8.94
N GLU A 44 -13.31 15.15 -8.34
CA GLU A 44 -14.00 16.23 -9.06
C GLU A 44 -13.01 17.13 -9.81
N SER A 45 -11.90 17.50 -9.17
CA SER A 45 -10.85 18.29 -9.80
C SER A 45 -10.18 17.53 -10.94
N LEU A 46 -9.82 16.25 -10.72
CA LEU A 46 -9.21 15.40 -11.75
C LEU A 46 -10.14 15.15 -12.94
N ALA A 47 -11.44 15.02 -12.71
CA ALA A 47 -12.41 14.89 -13.79
C ALA A 47 -12.45 16.12 -14.68
N LYS A 48 -12.35 17.33 -14.11
CA LYS A 48 -12.24 18.58 -14.87
C LYS A 48 -10.95 18.64 -15.71
N TYR A 49 -9.80 18.27 -15.13
CA TYR A 49 -8.52 18.28 -15.81
C TYR A 49 -8.33 17.14 -16.80
N ASN A 50 -9.19 16.14 -16.81
CA ASN A 50 -9.21 15.10 -17.83
C ASN A 50 -9.77 15.59 -19.19
N ILE A 51 -10.46 16.73 -19.20
CA ILE A 51 -10.87 17.42 -20.41
C ILE A 51 -9.69 18.31 -20.86
N SER A 52 -9.40 18.32 -22.18
CA SER A 52 -8.31 19.12 -22.70
C SER A 52 -8.53 20.62 -22.42
N PHE A 53 -7.51 21.26 -21.83
CA PHE A 53 -7.48 22.70 -21.57
C PHE A 53 -6.16 23.30 -22.03
N SER A 54 -6.19 24.60 -22.36
CA SER A 54 -5.01 25.29 -22.88
C SER A 54 -4.20 25.92 -21.75
N VAL A 55 -2.90 25.66 -21.73
CA VAL A 55 -1.96 26.23 -20.76
C VAL A 55 -0.92 27.06 -21.46
N PRO A 56 -0.90 28.39 -21.27
CA PRO A 56 0.17 29.26 -21.75
C PRO A 56 1.51 28.89 -21.07
N THR A 57 2.56 28.82 -21.87
CA THR A 57 3.92 28.58 -21.38
C THR A 57 4.87 29.60 -22.04
N PHE A 58 6.11 29.70 -21.51
CA PHE A 58 7.11 30.57 -22.10
C PHE A 58 7.34 30.29 -23.62
N GLY A 59 7.41 29.01 -23.99
CA GLY A 59 7.60 28.61 -25.40
C GLY A 59 6.32 28.67 -26.24
N TYR A 60 5.14 28.75 -25.63
CA TYR A 60 3.83 28.76 -26.30
C TYR A 60 2.89 29.77 -25.62
N PRO A 61 3.05 31.05 -25.87
CA PRO A 61 2.25 32.10 -25.21
C PRO A 61 0.73 31.99 -25.47
N THR A 62 0.34 31.42 -26.60
CA THR A 62 -1.06 31.16 -26.96
C THR A 62 -1.64 29.92 -26.26
N GLY A 63 -0.80 29.17 -25.55
CA GLY A 63 -1.16 27.94 -24.83
C GLY A 63 -0.99 26.69 -25.68
N ILE A 64 -0.74 25.58 -24.96
CA ILE A 64 -0.76 24.22 -25.50
C ILE A 64 -1.90 23.44 -24.88
N PRO A 65 -2.61 22.59 -25.64
CA PRO A 65 -3.63 21.73 -25.08
C PRO A 65 -2.99 20.64 -24.22
N ILE A 66 -3.41 20.53 -22.97
CA ILE A 66 -2.99 19.47 -22.05
C ILE A 66 -4.19 18.74 -21.45
N THR A 67 -3.96 17.50 -21.07
CA THR A 67 -4.91 16.64 -20.35
C THR A 67 -4.17 16.01 -19.18
N VAL A 68 -4.78 15.97 -18.01
CA VAL A 68 -4.17 15.40 -16.82
C VAL A 68 -4.91 14.12 -16.43
N LYS A 69 -4.13 13.08 -16.15
CA LYS A 69 -4.60 11.82 -15.55
C LYS A 69 -3.73 11.50 -14.34
N ALA A 70 -4.36 11.23 -13.21
CA ALA A 70 -3.63 10.78 -12.01
C ALA A 70 -3.61 9.24 -11.98
N VAL A 71 -2.48 8.67 -12.38
CA VAL A 71 -2.21 7.23 -12.42
C VAL A 71 -0.70 6.99 -12.31
N PRO A 72 -0.23 5.88 -11.72
CA PRO A 72 -0.99 4.92 -10.93
C PRO A 72 -1.21 5.41 -9.48
N LEU A 73 -2.09 4.73 -8.75
CA LEU A 73 -2.16 4.79 -7.30
C LEU A 73 -1.02 3.92 -6.74
N ILE A 74 -0.17 4.52 -5.91
CA ILE A 74 0.96 3.86 -5.26
C ILE A 74 0.77 4.03 -3.76
N ALA A 75 0.69 2.94 -3.02
CA ALA A 75 0.54 2.94 -1.57
C ALA A 75 0.94 1.58 -0.98
N ASP A 76 0.99 1.49 0.36
CA ASP A 76 1.02 0.20 1.04
C ASP A 76 -0.23 -0.62 0.71
N LEU A 77 -0.23 -1.90 1.06
CA LEU A 77 -1.29 -2.83 0.67
C LEU A 77 -2.65 -2.41 1.23
N GLU A 78 -2.71 -1.97 2.48
CA GLU A 78 -3.95 -1.58 3.14
C GLU A 78 -4.53 -0.30 2.55
N ALA A 79 -3.75 0.77 2.46
CA ALA A 79 -4.17 2.02 1.86
C ALA A 79 -4.54 1.85 0.39
N ASN A 80 -3.79 1.02 -0.34
CA ASN A 80 -4.04 0.73 -1.73
C ASN A 80 -5.43 0.09 -1.92
N ASN A 81 -5.72 -0.96 -1.16
CA ASN A 81 -7.02 -1.64 -1.21
C ASN A 81 -8.17 -0.70 -0.79
N LYS A 82 -8.02 0.08 0.28
CA LYS A 82 -9.03 1.06 0.71
C LYS A 82 -9.35 2.09 -0.37
N VAL A 83 -8.32 2.68 -0.98
CA VAL A 83 -8.47 3.75 -1.96
C VAL A 83 -8.98 3.24 -3.31
N SER A 84 -8.51 2.09 -3.77
CA SER A 84 -8.92 1.48 -5.04
C SER A 84 -10.25 0.73 -4.97
N GLY A 85 -10.76 0.45 -3.77
CA GLY A 85 -12.05 -0.20 -3.56
C GLY A 85 -11.97 -1.73 -3.54
N PHE A 86 -10.82 -2.30 -3.20
CA PHE A 86 -10.69 -3.73 -2.92
C PHE A 86 -10.82 -4.02 -1.42
N LEU A 87 -11.10 -5.27 -1.10
CA LEU A 87 -11.15 -5.73 0.29
C LEU A 87 -9.74 -5.79 0.90
N ALA A 88 -9.70 -5.84 2.22
CA ALA A 88 -8.46 -6.01 2.97
C ALA A 88 -7.74 -7.32 2.61
N HIS A 89 -6.46 -7.37 2.88
CA HIS A 89 -5.61 -8.54 2.61
C HIS A 89 -6.00 -9.79 3.43
N ALA A 90 -6.82 -9.63 4.46
CA ALA A 90 -7.37 -10.71 5.26
C ALA A 90 -8.66 -11.31 4.68
N ALA A 91 -9.28 -10.67 3.68
CA ALA A 91 -10.52 -11.17 3.08
C ALA A 91 -10.27 -12.41 2.22
N ILE A 92 -11.29 -13.26 2.02
CA ILE A 92 -11.21 -14.43 1.14
C ILE A 92 -10.78 -14.01 -0.27
N MET A 93 -11.47 -13.02 -0.85
CA MET A 93 -11.15 -12.44 -2.17
C MET A 93 -10.20 -11.25 -2.02
N TYR A 94 -9.00 -11.48 -1.55
CA TYR A 94 -8.06 -10.46 -1.10
C TYR A 94 -7.25 -9.79 -2.22
N CYS A 95 -7.01 -10.51 -3.34
CA CYS A 95 -6.12 -10.01 -4.39
C CYS A 95 -6.82 -8.98 -5.28
N SER A 96 -6.15 -7.84 -5.51
CA SER A 96 -6.63 -6.79 -6.44
C SER A 96 -6.32 -7.08 -7.91
N PHE A 97 -5.48 -8.07 -8.23
CA PHE A 97 -5.05 -8.39 -9.59
C PHE A 97 -5.70 -9.65 -10.16
N CYS A 98 -5.99 -10.64 -9.31
CA CYS A 98 -6.60 -11.91 -9.75
C CYS A 98 -7.75 -12.33 -8.82
N LEU A 99 -8.42 -13.43 -9.15
CA LEU A 99 -9.54 -13.98 -8.39
C LEU A 99 -9.12 -15.10 -7.44
N SER A 100 -7.81 -15.20 -7.12
CA SER A 100 -7.33 -16.18 -6.15
C SER A 100 -7.86 -15.86 -4.76
N THR A 101 -8.25 -16.91 -4.04
CA THR A 101 -8.73 -16.85 -2.67
C THR A 101 -7.62 -17.16 -1.66
N GLN A 102 -7.85 -16.90 -0.37
CA GLN A 102 -6.85 -17.12 0.68
C GLN A 102 -6.33 -18.55 0.73
N ASP A 103 -7.18 -19.55 0.52
CA ASP A 103 -6.82 -20.95 0.47
C ASP A 103 -5.94 -21.33 -0.75
N GLN A 104 -5.92 -20.48 -1.78
CA GLN A 104 -5.09 -20.61 -2.98
C GLN A 104 -3.77 -19.83 -2.91
N ILE A 105 -3.42 -19.27 -1.76
CA ILE A 105 -2.22 -18.42 -1.60
C ILE A 105 -0.91 -19.16 -1.94
N GLU A 106 -0.92 -20.47 -1.83
CA GLU A 106 0.21 -21.34 -2.14
C GLU A 106 0.24 -21.85 -3.60
N ASP A 107 -0.77 -21.53 -4.39
CA ASP A 107 -0.79 -21.89 -5.81
C ASP A 107 0.24 -21.06 -6.59
N LEU A 108 1.12 -21.74 -7.32
CA LEU A 108 2.17 -21.13 -8.14
C LEU A 108 1.93 -21.27 -9.64
N ASP A 109 0.82 -21.92 -10.05
CA ASP A 109 0.45 -22.04 -11.47
C ASP A 109 -0.28 -20.76 -11.94
N ILE A 110 0.49 -19.69 -12.11
CA ILE A 110 -0.03 -18.40 -12.57
C ILE A 110 -0.76 -18.47 -13.93
N GLN A 111 -0.53 -19.52 -14.73
CA GLN A 111 -1.22 -19.68 -16.01
C GLN A 111 -2.67 -20.12 -15.82
N SER A 112 -2.98 -20.78 -14.71
CA SER A 112 -4.34 -21.16 -14.33
C SER A 112 -5.12 -20.02 -13.69
N TRP A 113 -4.45 -18.94 -13.24
CA TRP A 113 -5.10 -17.86 -12.50
C TRP A 113 -6.04 -17.04 -13.38
N GLN A 114 -7.23 -16.83 -12.88
CA GLN A 114 -8.18 -15.92 -13.50
C GLN A 114 -7.85 -14.48 -13.09
N MET A 115 -7.30 -13.69 -14.03
CA MET A 115 -7.00 -12.29 -13.81
C MET A 115 -8.26 -11.44 -13.73
N ARG A 116 -8.27 -10.42 -12.86
CA ARG A 116 -9.35 -9.45 -12.82
C ARG A 116 -9.33 -8.57 -14.06
N ASN A 117 -10.50 -8.17 -14.50
CA ASN A 117 -10.69 -7.21 -15.58
C ASN A 117 -11.19 -5.88 -15.01
N GLY A 118 -10.50 -4.78 -15.34
CA GLY A 118 -10.81 -3.46 -14.80
C GLY A 118 -12.26 -3.00 -15.07
N GLN A 119 -12.83 -3.32 -16.23
CA GLN A 119 -14.23 -3.00 -16.52
C GLN A 119 -15.19 -3.82 -15.65
N THR A 120 -14.95 -5.11 -15.51
CA THR A 120 -15.75 -5.99 -14.64
C THR A 120 -15.71 -5.49 -13.19
N VAL A 121 -14.53 -5.09 -12.69
CA VAL A 121 -14.38 -4.53 -11.34
C VAL A 121 -15.17 -3.22 -11.20
N ARG A 122 -15.15 -2.34 -12.20
CA ARG A 122 -15.97 -1.12 -12.20
C ARG A 122 -17.47 -1.42 -12.14
N ASP A 123 -17.92 -2.40 -12.93
CA ASP A 123 -19.33 -2.82 -12.95
C ASP A 123 -19.75 -3.39 -11.59
N GLN A 124 -18.92 -4.24 -10.98
CA GLN A 124 -19.13 -4.77 -9.63
C GLN A 124 -19.17 -3.66 -8.56
N ALA A 125 -18.26 -2.67 -8.65
CA ALA A 125 -18.25 -1.52 -7.76
C ALA A 125 -19.55 -0.69 -7.89
N MET A 126 -20.05 -0.48 -9.10
CA MET A 126 -21.31 0.22 -9.34
C MET A 126 -22.52 -0.58 -8.84
N GLU A 127 -22.53 -1.89 -9.00
CA GLU A 127 -23.55 -2.76 -8.42
C GLU A 127 -23.55 -2.70 -6.89
N TRP A 128 -22.38 -2.69 -6.27
CA TRP A 128 -22.23 -2.52 -4.83
C TRP A 128 -22.82 -1.16 -4.39
N ARG A 129 -22.45 -0.07 -5.06
CA ARG A 129 -22.95 1.28 -4.78
C ARG A 129 -24.48 1.37 -4.87
N ASN A 130 -25.06 0.71 -5.88
CA ASN A 130 -26.50 0.74 -6.15
C ASN A 130 -27.31 -0.20 -5.24
N SER A 131 -26.64 -1.03 -4.43
CA SER A 131 -27.33 -1.90 -3.48
C SER A 131 -27.96 -1.08 -2.36
N THR A 132 -29.23 -1.32 -2.07
CA THR A 132 -30.04 -0.53 -1.14
C THR A 132 -29.90 -0.95 0.31
N THR A 133 -29.45 -2.19 0.57
CA THR A 133 -29.32 -2.73 1.93
C THR A 133 -27.87 -3.07 2.27
N LYS A 134 -27.51 -2.94 3.55
CA LYS A 134 -26.18 -3.33 4.07
C LYS A 134 -25.91 -4.81 3.76
N THR A 135 -26.87 -5.69 4.01
CA THR A 135 -26.73 -7.13 3.74
C THR A 135 -26.40 -7.41 2.26
N ALA A 136 -27.05 -6.72 1.32
CA ALA A 136 -26.77 -6.89 -0.11
C ALA A 136 -25.36 -6.38 -0.48
N ARG A 137 -24.91 -5.27 0.12
CA ARG A 137 -23.53 -4.76 -0.05
C ARG A 137 -22.51 -5.75 0.46
N THR A 138 -22.67 -6.21 1.71
CA THR A 138 -21.76 -7.21 2.31
C THR A 138 -21.71 -8.51 1.52
N ALA A 139 -22.85 -9.00 1.01
CA ALA A 139 -22.87 -10.19 0.15
C ALA A 139 -22.06 -9.98 -1.16
N LYS A 140 -22.18 -8.81 -1.79
CA LYS A 140 -21.40 -8.46 -2.99
C LYS A 140 -19.92 -8.33 -2.68
N GLU A 141 -19.55 -7.68 -1.58
CA GLU A 141 -18.16 -7.59 -1.13
C GLU A 141 -17.53 -8.97 -0.97
N LYS A 142 -18.18 -9.84 -0.23
CA LYS A 142 -17.68 -11.20 0.02
C LYS A 142 -17.52 -12.00 -1.29
N SER A 143 -18.44 -11.85 -2.23
CA SER A 143 -18.42 -12.61 -3.49
C SER A 143 -17.47 -12.06 -4.55
N THR A 144 -17.18 -10.76 -4.54
CA THR A 144 -16.38 -10.11 -5.59
C THR A 144 -15.03 -9.56 -5.11
N GLY A 145 -14.91 -9.30 -3.81
CA GLY A 145 -13.75 -8.60 -3.25
C GLY A 145 -13.73 -7.09 -3.58
N VAL A 146 -14.88 -6.50 -4.01
CA VAL A 146 -14.92 -5.14 -4.57
C VAL A 146 -15.95 -4.27 -3.87
N ARG A 147 -15.56 -3.00 -3.61
CA ARG A 147 -16.40 -1.89 -3.14
C ARG A 147 -16.30 -0.72 -4.10
N TRP A 148 -17.25 0.18 -4.00
CA TRP A 148 -17.16 1.43 -4.73
C TRP A 148 -16.31 2.46 -3.96
N THR A 149 -15.48 3.21 -4.71
CA THR A 149 -14.83 4.43 -4.24
C THR A 149 -14.99 5.53 -5.29
N SER A 150 -14.75 6.79 -4.90
CA SER A 150 -14.87 7.93 -5.82
C SER A 150 -13.99 7.81 -7.05
N LEU A 151 -12.86 7.09 -6.99
CA LEU A 151 -11.98 6.87 -8.15
C LEU A 151 -12.71 6.21 -9.32
N HIS A 152 -13.72 5.35 -9.05
CA HIS A 152 -14.52 4.72 -10.10
C HIS A 152 -15.35 5.73 -10.92
N SER A 153 -15.50 6.98 -10.46
CA SER A 153 -16.14 8.05 -11.24
C SER A 153 -15.23 8.62 -12.33
N LEU A 154 -13.91 8.39 -12.27
CA LEU A 154 -12.98 8.85 -13.28
C LEU A 154 -13.08 7.96 -14.52
N PRO A 155 -13.35 8.52 -15.72
CA PRO A 155 -13.60 7.70 -16.92
C PRO A 155 -12.37 6.92 -17.38
N TYR A 156 -11.16 7.38 -17.03
CA TYR A 156 -9.88 6.76 -17.40
C TYR A 156 -9.36 5.79 -16.34
N TRP A 157 -9.97 5.73 -15.15
CA TRP A 157 -9.48 4.90 -14.06
C TRP A 157 -9.74 3.42 -14.32
N ASP A 158 -8.67 2.64 -14.33
CA ASP A 158 -8.72 1.18 -14.34
C ASP A 158 -8.29 0.68 -12.95
N PRO A 159 -9.20 0.13 -12.13
CA PRO A 159 -8.86 -0.23 -10.75
C PRO A 159 -7.83 -1.36 -10.64
N VAL A 160 -7.65 -2.17 -11.67
CA VAL A 160 -6.67 -3.27 -11.70
C VAL A 160 -5.32 -2.77 -12.19
N ASN A 161 -5.29 -2.16 -13.39
CA ASN A 161 -4.04 -1.79 -14.04
C ASN A 161 -3.41 -0.51 -13.48
N HIS A 162 -4.20 0.36 -12.85
CA HIS A 162 -3.71 1.62 -12.26
C HIS A 162 -3.43 1.52 -10.76
N THR A 163 -3.50 0.33 -10.19
CA THR A 163 -3.14 0.03 -8.82
C THR A 163 -1.74 -0.57 -8.79
N VAL A 164 -0.83 0.03 -8.03
CA VAL A 164 0.56 -0.44 -7.89
C VAL A 164 0.87 -0.61 -6.43
N LEU A 165 1.20 -1.84 -6.04
CA LEU A 165 1.79 -2.08 -4.73
C LEU A 165 3.22 -1.55 -4.74
N GLY A 166 3.52 -0.75 -3.74
CA GLY A 166 4.82 -0.15 -3.64
C GLY A 166 5.92 -1.17 -3.39
N PHE A 167 7.04 -0.93 -4.05
CA PHE A 167 8.23 -1.78 -3.96
C PHE A 167 8.71 -1.96 -2.51
N LEU A 168 8.63 -0.90 -1.69
CA LEU A 168 9.05 -0.92 -0.30
C LEU A 168 8.23 -1.94 0.50
N HIS A 169 6.92 -1.74 0.57
CA HIS A 169 6.06 -2.51 1.46
C HIS A 169 5.81 -3.93 0.94
N ASN A 170 5.74 -4.13 -0.37
CA ASN A 170 5.50 -5.46 -0.90
C ASN A 170 6.78 -6.33 -0.91
N TRP A 171 7.87 -5.81 -1.49
CA TRP A 171 9.09 -6.60 -1.68
C TRP A 171 10.00 -6.56 -0.46
N VAL A 172 10.40 -5.35 -0.03
CA VAL A 172 11.42 -5.23 1.01
C VAL A 172 10.86 -5.63 2.38
N GLU A 173 9.72 -5.08 2.77
CA GLU A 173 9.10 -5.39 4.06
C GLU A 173 8.23 -6.64 4.02
N GLY A 174 7.63 -6.94 2.88
CA GLY A 174 6.80 -8.13 2.71
C GLY A 174 7.62 -9.40 2.49
N VAL A 175 8.49 -9.44 1.47
CA VAL A 175 9.22 -10.65 1.08
C VAL A 175 10.56 -10.77 1.81
N LEU A 176 11.46 -9.76 1.70
CA LEU A 176 12.81 -9.87 2.26
C LEU A 176 12.81 -9.88 3.80
N LYS A 177 12.04 -9.00 4.42
CA LYS A 177 11.89 -8.96 5.88
C LYS A 177 11.29 -10.27 6.40
N ASN A 178 10.28 -10.82 5.73
CA ASN A 178 9.69 -12.09 6.12
C ASN A 178 10.70 -13.24 6.00
N HIS A 179 11.48 -13.29 4.92
CA HIS A 179 12.53 -14.28 4.74
C HIS A 179 13.59 -14.18 5.86
N LEU A 180 14.08 -12.97 6.15
CA LEU A 180 15.13 -12.77 7.16
C LEU A 180 14.64 -13.07 8.57
N ARG A 181 13.49 -12.50 8.96
CA ARG A 181 13.02 -12.56 10.36
C ARG A 181 12.25 -13.83 10.68
N THR A 182 11.34 -14.23 9.79
CA THR A 182 10.43 -15.35 10.08
C THR A 182 11.04 -16.68 9.64
N LEU A 183 11.64 -16.75 8.44
CA LEU A 183 12.25 -17.97 7.97
C LEU A 183 13.62 -18.23 8.59
N TRP A 184 14.53 -17.24 8.57
CA TRP A 184 15.89 -17.36 9.09
C TRP A 184 16.03 -17.00 10.58
N GLY A 185 15.00 -16.50 11.24
CA GLY A 185 15.03 -16.13 12.66
C GLY A 185 15.95 -14.96 13.01
N ILE A 186 16.55 -14.28 12.02
CA ILE A 186 17.49 -13.19 12.26
C ILE A 186 16.75 -11.89 12.61
N GLY A 187 16.98 -11.37 13.84
CA GLY A 187 16.37 -10.14 14.31
C GLY A 187 14.87 -10.30 14.61
N ARG A 188 14.46 -11.49 14.98
CA ARG A 188 13.12 -11.76 15.49
C ARG A 188 12.91 -10.98 16.78
N ASP A 189 11.88 -10.18 16.87
CA ASP A 189 11.53 -9.42 18.06
C ASP A 189 10.38 -10.12 18.78
N GLU A 190 10.71 -10.98 19.74
CA GLU A 190 9.74 -11.75 20.52
C GLU A 190 8.72 -10.85 21.25
N LYS A 191 9.13 -9.64 21.64
CA LYS A 191 8.23 -8.67 22.31
C LYS A 191 7.24 -8.05 21.32
N GLU A 192 7.67 -7.81 20.08
CA GLU A 192 6.81 -7.27 19.02
C GLU A 192 5.80 -8.34 18.57
N GLU A 193 6.25 -9.60 18.47
CA GLU A 193 5.36 -10.73 18.18
C GLU A 193 4.36 -10.99 19.31
N GLN A 194 4.80 -10.90 20.57
CA GLN A 194 3.91 -11.04 21.71
C GLN A 194 2.89 -9.90 21.76
N LYS A 195 3.33 -8.67 21.51
CA LYS A 195 2.42 -7.51 21.48
C LYS A 195 1.40 -7.60 20.34
N LEU A 196 1.79 -8.13 19.16
CA LEU A 196 0.87 -8.39 18.06
C LEU A 196 -0.15 -9.48 18.43
N LYS A 197 0.31 -10.58 19.06
CA LYS A 197 -0.57 -11.63 19.56
C LYS A 197 -1.54 -11.10 20.64
N ASP A 198 -1.06 -10.25 21.55
CA ASP A 198 -1.87 -9.65 22.59
C ASP A 198 -2.92 -8.70 21.99
N LEU A 199 -2.58 -7.89 20.99
CA LEU A 199 -3.50 -7.03 20.27
C LEU A 199 -4.55 -7.82 19.47
N GLU A 200 -4.14 -8.88 18.76
CA GLU A 200 -5.05 -9.78 18.06
C GLU A 200 -6.01 -10.49 19.04
N LEU A 201 -5.52 -10.84 20.23
CA LEU A 201 -6.34 -11.44 21.27
C LEU A 201 -7.32 -10.43 21.88
N GLU A 202 -6.88 -9.18 22.11
CA GLU A 202 -7.75 -8.09 22.59
C GLU A 202 -8.83 -7.77 21.55
N GLU A 203 -8.49 -7.72 20.26
CA GLU A 203 -9.45 -7.52 19.17
C GLU A 203 -10.48 -8.67 19.09
N GLN A 204 -10.04 -9.91 19.30
CA GLN A 204 -10.94 -11.07 19.37
C GLN A 204 -11.87 -11.02 20.58
N LEU A 205 -11.39 -10.55 21.73
CA LEU A 205 -12.17 -10.44 22.97
C LEU A 205 -13.17 -9.27 22.91
N THR A 206 -12.79 -8.13 22.34
CA THR A 206 -13.69 -6.98 22.18
C THR A 206 -14.82 -7.26 21.18
N ASN A 207 -14.60 -8.10 20.20
CA ASN A 207 -15.62 -8.51 19.22
C ASN A 207 -16.62 -9.55 19.77
N THR A 208 -16.34 -10.19 20.91
CA THR A 208 -17.29 -11.11 21.57
C THR A 208 -18.26 -10.43 22.53
N ASP A 209 -17.97 -9.20 23.00
CA ASP A 209 -18.76 -8.51 24.02
C ASP A 209 -19.68 -7.37 23.46
N VAL A 210 -19.84 -7.24 22.15
CA VAL A 210 -20.59 -6.14 21.49
C VAL A 210 -22.12 -6.24 21.62
N SER A 211 -22.67 -7.11 22.48
CA SER A 211 -24.12 -7.10 22.71
C SER A 211 -24.63 -6.03 23.70
N ASP A 212 -23.76 -5.45 24.54
CA ASP A 212 -24.19 -4.54 25.62
C ASP A 212 -23.77 -3.06 25.47
N SER A 213 -22.99 -2.69 24.48
CA SER A 213 -22.46 -1.31 24.34
C SER A 213 -23.26 -0.38 23.41
N ALA A 214 -24.39 -0.83 22.88
CA ALA A 214 -25.24 0.00 22.01
C ALA A 214 -25.81 1.25 22.73
N SER A 215 -25.99 1.19 24.04
CA SER A 215 -26.52 2.31 24.82
C SER A 215 -25.49 3.40 25.12
N GLU A 216 -24.24 3.05 25.32
CA GLU A 216 -23.15 4.03 25.54
C GLU A 216 -22.78 4.79 24.26
N LEU A 217 -22.92 4.16 23.09
CA LEU A 217 -22.71 4.81 21.80
C LEU A 217 -23.80 5.83 21.44
N GLU A 218 -25.05 5.61 21.86
CA GLU A 218 -26.13 6.58 21.68
C GLU A 218 -25.91 7.85 22.50
N GLU A 219 -25.41 7.76 23.74
CA GLU A 219 -25.08 8.93 24.57
C GLU A 219 -23.92 9.75 23.95
N LEU A 220 -22.86 9.12 23.45
CA LEU A 220 -21.74 9.79 22.77
C LEU A 220 -22.17 10.46 21.47
N HIS A 221 -23.14 9.90 20.73
CA HIS A 221 -23.71 10.50 19.52
C HIS A 221 -24.56 11.73 19.83
N GLN A 222 -25.25 11.73 20.95
CA GLN A 222 -26.08 12.86 21.36
C GLN A 222 -25.20 14.06 21.80
N GLU A 223 -24.09 13.83 22.53
CA GLU A 223 -23.11 14.86 22.86
C GLU A 223 -22.40 15.43 21.62
N ALA A 224 -22.06 14.61 20.64
CA ALA A 224 -21.43 15.06 19.39
C ALA A 224 -22.39 15.89 18.53
N ALA A 225 -23.68 15.57 18.51
CA ALA A 225 -24.69 16.33 17.80
C ALA A 225 -24.97 17.70 18.44
N GLU A 226 -24.96 17.79 19.77
CA GLU A 226 -25.10 19.06 20.50
C GLU A 226 -23.89 19.98 20.31
N HIS A 227 -22.67 19.42 20.21
CA HIS A 227 -21.47 20.18 19.88
C HIS A 227 -21.45 20.69 18.44
N SER A 228 -22.03 19.97 17.49
CA SER A 228 -22.11 20.36 16.07
C SER A 228 -23.07 21.52 15.83
N ALA A 229 -24.12 21.64 16.63
CA ALA A 229 -25.13 22.70 16.48
C ALA A 229 -24.63 24.12 16.87
N HIS A 230 -23.48 24.23 17.49
CA HIS A 230 -22.85 25.50 17.94
C HIS A 230 -21.85 26.13 16.97
N TRP A 231 -21.62 25.54 15.79
CA TRP A 231 -20.71 26.10 14.79
C TRP A 231 -21.43 26.98 13.78
N HIS A 232 -21.65 28.22 14.14
CA HIS A 232 -22.00 29.29 13.19
C HIS A 232 -20.69 29.77 12.50
N ILE A 233 -20.60 29.54 11.19
CA ILE A 233 -19.55 30.14 10.36
C ILE A 233 -19.96 31.59 10.13
N PRO A 234 -19.20 32.60 10.62
CA PRO A 234 -19.48 33.97 10.29
C PRO A 234 -19.20 34.19 8.79
N SER A 235 -20.17 34.72 8.07
CA SER A 235 -19.99 35.20 6.70
C SER A 235 -18.85 36.24 6.63
N MET A 236 -17.93 36.05 5.68
CA MET A 236 -16.85 37.01 5.42
C MET A 236 -17.40 38.39 5.08
N PRO A 237 -16.79 39.50 5.56
CA PRO A 237 -17.17 40.83 5.17
C PRO A 237 -16.89 41.04 3.67
N GLU A 238 -17.86 41.57 2.93
CA GLU A 238 -17.71 42.07 1.57
C GLU A 238 -16.66 43.21 1.58
N GLY A 239 -15.52 43.02 0.92
CA GLY A 239 -14.56 44.11 0.73
C GLY A 239 -13.11 43.76 0.51
N MET A 240 -12.73 42.45 0.38
CA MET A 240 -11.33 42.08 0.08
C MET A 240 -11.24 41.14 -1.12
N LEU A 241 -11.58 41.67 -2.30
CA LEU A 241 -11.17 41.08 -3.58
C LEU A 241 -10.24 42.09 -4.28
N PRO A 242 -9.10 41.65 -4.83
CA PRO A 242 -8.27 42.51 -5.66
C PRO A 242 -9.01 42.85 -6.97
N PRO A 243 -8.80 44.05 -7.54
CA PRO A 243 -9.53 44.50 -8.71
C PRO A 243 -9.06 43.80 -9.99
N ASP A 244 -10.03 43.49 -10.84
CA ASP A 244 -9.95 43.28 -12.28
C ASP A 244 -9.34 42.01 -12.83
N SER A 245 -10.22 41.03 -13.05
CA SER A 245 -10.16 40.14 -14.20
C SER A 245 -11.52 40.10 -14.90
N PRO A 246 -11.58 40.22 -16.25
CA PRO A 246 -12.84 40.32 -16.96
C PRO A 246 -13.61 39.02 -16.98
N THR A 247 -14.85 39.06 -16.55
CA THR A 247 -15.84 37.99 -16.65
C THR A 247 -16.30 37.82 -18.12
N PRO A 248 -16.32 36.60 -18.64
CA PRO A 248 -17.04 36.33 -19.88
C PRO A 248 -18.55 36.21 -19.59
N SER A 249 -19.33 36.98 -20.34
CA SER A 249 -20.77 36.95 -20.36
C SER A 249 -21.30 35.58 -20.81
N VAL A 250 -22.08 34.91 -19.96
CA VAL A 250 -22.79 33.68 -20.31
C VAL A 250 -24.26 34.07 -20.62
N THR A 251 -24.62 33.82 -21.87
CA THR A 251 -26.01 33.86 -22.35
C THR A 251 -26.79 32.71 -21.70
N THR A 252 -27.87 33.07 -21.04
CA THR A 252 -28.89 32.17 -20.49
C THR A 252 -29.63 31.45 -21.60
N LEU A 253 -29.65 30.12 -21.56
CA LEU A 253 -30.64 29.28 -22.23
C LEU A 253 -31.48 28.61 -21.14
N ASP A 254 -32.74 29.01 -21.09
CA ASP A 254 -33.80 28.34 -20.34
C ASP A 254 -34.02 26.91 -20.85
N SER A 255 -33.94 25.95 -19.94
CA SER A 255 -34.62 24.68 -20.12
C SER A 255 -35.09 24.15 -18.75
N SER A 256 -36.36 24.23 -18.58
CA SER A 256 -37.14 23.62 -17.53
C SER A 256 -37.00 22.08 -17.56
N SER A 257 -36.49 21.46 -16.50
CA SER A 257 -36.76 20.05 -16.22
C SER A 257 -36.80 19.83 -14.71
N SER A 258 -37.85 19.15 -14.32
CA SER A 258 -38.28 18.79 -12.99
C SER A 258 -37.22 18.13 -12.13
N THR A 259 -36.85 18.77 -11.04
CA THR A 259 -36.05 18.17 -9.97
C THR A 259 -36.96 17.45 -9.00
N THR A 260 -36.84 16.13 -8.95
CA THR A 260 -37.26 15.31 -7.80
C THR A 260 -36.27 15.56 -6.66
N PRO A 261 -36.70 15.83 -5.43
CA PRO A 261 -35.76 16.01 -4.32
C PRO A 261 -35.19 14.67 -3.92
N THR A 262 -33.88 14.53 -4.09
CA THR A 262 -33.10 13.44 -3.49
C THR A 262 -33.01 13.72 -2.00
N GLN A 263 -33.63 12.90 -1.17
CA GLN A 263 -33.41 12.93 0.28
C GLN A 263 -31.89 12.72 0.59
N PRO A 264 -31.35 13.47 1.54
CA PRO A 264 -30.02 13.20 2.03
C PRO A 264 -30.01 11.83 2.73
N LEU A 265 -29.15 10.94 2.28
CA LEU A 265 -28.83 9.70 2.99
C LEU A 265 -28.22 10.10 4.33
N SER A 266 -28.86 9.68 5.41
CA SER A 266 -28.31 9.75 6.75
C SER A 266 -26.91 9.08 6.77
N PRO A 267 -25.93 9.65 7.46
CA PRO A 267 -24.64 9.01 7.65
C PRO A 267 -24.82 7.84 8.61
N ASP A 268 -25.08 6.64 8.06
CA ASP A 268 -24.90 5.42 8.81
C ASP A 268 -23.40 5.30 9.08
N MET A 269 -22.98 5.56 10.31
CA MET A 269 -21.63 5.29 10.77
C MET A 269 -21.48 3.77 10.90
N ASP A 270 -21.00 3.15 9.84
CA ASP A 270 -20.58 1.78 9.87
C ASP A 270 -19.27 1.69 10.67
N VAL A 271 -19.37 1.30 11.92
CA VAL A 271 -18.29 0.66 12.64
C VAL A 271 -18.20 -0.75 12.06
N ASP A 272 -17.53 -0.86 10.94
CA ASP A 272 -17.34 -2.14 10.31
C ASP A 272 -15.85 -2.46 10.32
N ASP A 273 -15.42 -2.93 11.47
CA ASP A 273 -14.18 -3.66 11.55
C ASP A 273 -14.39 -5.01 10.89
N HIS A 274 -13.55 -5.27 9.91
CA HIS A 274 -13.55 -6.43 9.05
C HIS A 274 -13.26 -7.71 9.83
N TYR A 275 -14.14 -8.11 10.72
CA TYR A 275 -14.13 -9.47 11.20
C TYR A 275 -14.75 -10.35 10.11
N ASP A 276 -13.88 -11.04 9.37
CA ASP A 276 -14.29 -12.18 8.57
C ASP A 276 -14.22 -13.42 9.46
N PRO A 277 -15.36 -13.99 9.87
CA PRO A 277 -15.38 -15.19 10.73
C PRO A 277 -14.72 -16.40 10.07
N ASP A 278 -14.47 -16.34 8.75
CA ASP A 278 -13.81 -17.39 7.99
C ASP A 278 -12.30 -17.10 7.81
N PHE A 279 -11.77 -16.02 8.40
CA PHE A 279 -10.34 -15.72 8.38
C PHE A 279 -9.59 -16.72 9.29
N ILE A 280 -8.75 -17.53 8.68
CA ILE A 280 -7.80 -18.38 9.39
C ILE A 280 -6.46 -17.61 9.44
N PRO A 281 -6.06 -17.09 10.60
CA PRO A 281 -4.77 -16.42 10.73
C PRO A 281 -3.64 -17.41 10.39
N PRO A 282 -2.59 -16.95 9.68
CA PRO A 282 -1.45 -17.81 9.38
C PRO A 282 -0.85 -18.31 10.68
N LEU A 283 -0.57 -19.62 10.73
CA LEU A 283 0.06 -20.29 11.88
C LEU A 283 1.32 -19.51 12.30
N SER A 284 1.36 -19.06 13.56
CA SER A 284 2.56 -18.48 14.13
C SER A 284 3.56 -19.60 14.37
N LEU A 285 4.77 -19.46 13.85
CA LEU A 285 5.85 -20.39 14.12
C LEU A 285 6.54 -19.95 15.41
N ASP A 286 6.49 -20.78 16.44
CA ASP A 286 7.16 -20.51 17.72
C ASP A 286 8.69 -20.52 17.57
N THR A 287 9.20 -21.30 16.61
CA THR A 287 10.63 -21.35 16.26
C THR A 287 10.82 -21.10 14.77
N PRO A 288 11.92 -20.42 14.36
CA PRO A 288 12.19 -20.23 12.95
C PRO A 288 12.40 -21.59 12.24
N PRO A 289 11.89 -21.77 11.03
CA PRO A 289 12.08 -23.00 10.27
C PRO A 289 13.54 -23.30 9.93
N PHE A 290 14.40 -22.28 9.91
CA PHE A 290 15.83 -22.36 9.69
C PHE A 290 16.55 -21.61 10.80
N ASP A 291 17.61 -22.22 11.35
CA ASP A 291 18.46 -21.62 12.40
C ASP A 291 19.93 -21.62 11.98
N PHE A 292 20.52 -20.44 12.00
CA PHE A 292 21.96 -20.29 11.80
C PHE A 292 22.72 -20.67 13.06
N SER A 293 23.76 -21.47 12.93
CA SER A 293 24.67 -21.70 14.06
C SER A 293 25.34 -20.39 14.49
N GLU A 294 25.75 -20.32 15.75
CA GLU A 294 26.44 -19.13 16.27
C GLU A 294 27.69 -18.79 15.45
N SER A 295 28.44 -19.81 15.02
CA SER A 295 29.63 -19.62 14.15
C SER A 295 29.29 -19.03 12.79
N GLN A 296 28.15 -19.42 12.20
CA GLN A 296 27.67 -18.85 10.94
C GLN A 296 27.24 -17.39 11.11
N LEU A 297 26.52 -17.07 12.20
CA LEU A 297 26.15 -15.69 12.53
C LEU A 297 27.38 -14.81 12.77
N LEU A 298 28.40 -15.33 13.46
CA LEU A 298 29.67 -14.61 13.63
C LEU A 298 30.36 -14.34 12.29
N SER A 299 30.37 -15.29 11.38
CA SER A 299 30.92 -15.09 10.04
C SER A 299 30.17 -14.04 9.23
N ILE A 300 28.84 -14.03 9.34
CA ILE A 300 27.99 -12.98 8.71
C ILE A 300 28.33 -11.60 9.30
N ARG A 301 28.43 -11.49 10.62
CA ARG A 301 28.79 -10.23 11.31
C ARG A 301 30.18 -9.75 10.92
N ASP A 302 31.16 -10.65 10.84
CA ASP A 302 32.52 -10.33 10.38
C ASP A 302 32.52 -9.83 8.94
N CYS A 303 31.77 -10.47 8.06
CA CYS A 303 31.58 -9.98 6.69
C CYS A 303 30.98 -8.57 6.67
N ILE A 304 29.91 -8.31 7.45
CA ILE A 304 29.29 -6.97 7.55
C ILE A 304 30.32 -5.94 8.03
N GLN A 305 31.15 -6.28 9.00
CA GLN A 305 32.14 -5.37 9.59
C GLN A 305 33.25 -5.02 8.61
N ASN A 306 33.78 -6.02 7.88
CA ASN A 306 34.99 -5.91 7.10
C ASN A 306 34.80 -5.61 5.61
N ILE A 307 33.55 -5.78 5.08
CA ILE A 307 33.26 -5.48 3.67
C ILE A 307 33.52 -4.01 3.33
N THR A 308 34.17 -3.75 2.22
CA THR A 308 34.30 -2.40 1.66
C THR A 308 33.06 -2.08 0.82
N ILE A 309 32.27 -1.12 1.25
CA ILE A 309 31.09 -0.61 0.55
C ILE A 309 31.27 0.88 0.20
N PRO A 310 30.62 1.38 -0.86
CA PRO A 310 30.65 2.79 -1.21
C PRO A 310 30.16 3.68 -0.06
N THR A 311 30.70 4.87 0.08
CA THR A 311 30.40 5.79 1.19
C THR A 311 28.94 6.26 1.24
N TRP A 312 28.22 6.18 0.11
CA TRP A 312 26.79 6.50 0.02
C TRP A 312 25.87 5.32 0.36
N VAL A 313 26.42 4.11 0.56
CA VAL A 313 25.67 2.94 1.01
C VAL A 313 25.79 2.83 2.52
N GLN A 314 24.66 2.86 3.21
CA GLN A 314 24.66 2.71 4.65
C GLN A 314 24.93 1.24 5.03
N ARG A 315 25.86 1.03 5.95
CA ARG A 315 26.21 -0.30 6.46
C ARG A 315 25.10 -0.80 7.37
N PRO A 316 24.61 -2.04 7.20
CA PRO A 316 23.73 -2.68 8.16
C PRO A 316 24.39 -2.84 9.54
N PRO A 317 23.60 -3.07 10.61
CA PRO A 317 24.15 -3.30 11.95
C PRO A 317 25.15 -4.44 11.99
N VAL A 318 26.34 -4.19 12.55
CA VAL A 318 27.41 -5.19 12.66
C VAL A 318 27.09 -6.32 13.64
N ASN A 319 26.13 -6.11 14.52
CA ASN A 319 25.61 -7.08 15.48
C ASN A 319 24.30 -7.74 14.97
N LEU A 320 24.17 -7.92 13.66
CA LEU A 320 22.98 -8.53 13.06
C LEU A 320 22.57 -9.84 13.77
N GLY A 321 21.27 -9.97 14.10
CA GLY A 321 20.74 -11.12 14.83
C GLY A 321 20.91 -11.05 16.36
N ASP A 322 21.57 -10.02 16.87
CA ASP A 322 21.58 -9.72 18.31
C ASP A 322 20.31 -8.91 18.68
N PRO A 323 19.66 -9.20 19.82
CA PRO A 323 18.46 -8.43 20.25
C PRO A 323 18.69 -6.92 20.33
N SER A 324 19.94 -6.50 20.52
CA SER A 324 20.33 -5.08 20.61
C SER A 324 20.49 -4.38 19.27
N HIS A 325 20.45 -5.09 18.11
CA HIS A 325 20.65 -4.43 16.81
C HIS A 325 19.48 -3.52 16.39
N GLY A 326 18.33 -3.65 17.06
CA GLY A 326 17.15 -2.85 16.78
C GLY A 326 16.43 -3.26 15.49
N LYS A 327 15.54 -2.40 15.00
CA LYS A 327 14.79 -2.64 13.75
C LYS A 327 15.65 -2.26 12.55
N LEU A 328 15.80 -3.18 11.61
CA LEU A 328 16.42 -2.89 10.32
C LEU A 328 15.56 -1.95 9.50
N LYS A 329 16.20 -0.99 8.85
CA LYS A 329 15.56 -0.11 7.87
C LYS A 329 15.46 -0.78 6.51
N ALA A 330 14.54 -0.32 5.69
CA ALA A 330 14.31 -0.92 4.37
C ALA A 330 15.56 -1.00 3.48
N HIS A 331 16.40 0.05 3.45
CA HIS A 331 17.62 0.04 2.67
C HIS A 331 18.67 -0.96 3.19
N GLU A 332 18.64 -1.29 4.50
CA GLU A 332 19.54 -2.27 5.09
C GLU A 332 19.19 -3.69 4.62
N TYR A 333 17.89 -4.03 4.49
CA TYR A 333 17.47 -5.28 3.84
C TYR A 333 17.98 -5.37 2.41
N LEU A 334 17.85 -4.30 1.62
CA LEU A 334 18.38 -4.30 0.25
C LEU A 334 19.90 -4.51 0.24
N THR A 335 20.64 -3.80 1.08
CA THR A 335 22.10 -3.95 1.18
C THR A 335 22.50 -5.38 1.58
N LEU A 336 21.78 -5.98 2.54
CA LEU A 336 22.02 -7.36 2.94
C LEU A 336 21.80 -8.33 1.78
N PHE A 337 20.64 -8.29 1.13
CA PHE A 337 20.28 -9.27 0.09
C PHE A 337 20.95 -9.04 -1.28
N THR A 338 21.34 -7.81 -1.62
CA THR A 338 21.95 -7.52 -2.92
C THR A 338 23.48 -7.49 -2.88
N SER A 339 24.09 -7.33 -1.70
CA SER A 339 25.52 -7.08 -1.60
C SER A 339 26.25 -7.97 -0.59
N ILE A 340 25.74 -8.11 0.63
CA ILE A 340 26.46 -8.78 1.72
C ILE A 340 26.21 -10.29 1.72
N PHE A 341 24.96 -10.72 1.79
CA PHE A 341 24.62 -12.13 1.82
C PHE A 341 25.09 -12.90 0.58
N PRO A 342 25.05 -12.34 -0.65
CA PRO A 342 25.63 -13.01 -1.82
C PRO A 342 27.12 -13.34 -1.71
N LEU A 343 27.87 -12.65 -0.84
CA LEU A 343 29.29 -12.94 -0.60
C LEU A 343 29.48 -14.03 0.44
N ILE A 344 28.72 -14.00 1.53
CA ILE A 344 29.00 -14.87 2.67
C ILE A 344 28.16 -16.15 2.66
N ILE A 345 26.89 -16.12 2.24
CA ILE A 345 26.01 -17.31 2.28
C ILE A 345 26.55 -18.47 1.43
N PRO A 346 27.05 -18.24 0.20
CA PRO A 346 27.68 -19.32 -0.56
C PRO A 346 28.89 -19.95 0.15
N GLU A 347 29.69 -19.17 0.85
CA GLU A 347 30.84 -19.70 1.61
C GLU A 347 30.40 -20.57 2.79
N LEU A 348 29.28 -20.24 3.43
CA LEU A 348 28.74 -21.00 4.56
C LEU A 348 28.09 -22.33 4.14
N TRP A 349 27.48 -22.37 2.96
CA TRP A 349 26.65 -23.50 2.52
C TRP A 349 27.25 -24.32 1.38
N TYR A 350 28.44 -23.96 0.86
CA TYR A 350 29.10 -24.69 -0.20
C TYR A 350 30.49 -25.14 0.23
N GLY A 351 30.78 -26.43 0.04
CA GLY A 351 32.08 -27.03 0.39
C GLY A 351 32.16 -28.49 -0.03
N PRO A 352 33.29 -29.15 0.24
CA PRO A 352 33.53 -30.55 -0.17
C PRO A 352 32.50 -31.56 0.39
N ASN A 353 31.88 -31.22 1.51
CA ASN A 353 30.88 -32.05 2.22
C ASN A 353 29.48 -31.45 2.23
N THR A 354 29.17 -30.56 1.28
CA THR A 354 27.88 -29.90 1.18
C THR A 354 26.75 -30.94 1.02
N SER A 355 25.81 -30.93 1.94
CA SER A 355 24.65 -31.81 1.87
C SER A 355 23.72 -31.40 0.70
N ARG A 356 22.85 -32.34 0.27
CA ARG A 356 21.83 -32.02 -0.73
C ARG A 356 20.90 -30.90 -0.24
N THR A 357 20.58 -30.90 1.04
CA THR A 357 19.74 -29.87 1.67
C THR A 357 20.41 -28.50 1.60
N ASP A 358 21.72 -28.39 1.89
CA ASP A 358 22.44 -27.13 1.78
C ASP A 358 22.48 -26.62 0.34
N GLN A 359 22.62 -27.52 -0.64
CA GLN A 359 22.53 -27.16 -2.06
C GLN A 359 21.16 -26.59 -2.41
N GLU A 360 20.09 -27.17 -1.89
CA GLU A 360 18.72 -26.69 -2.11
C GLU A 360 18.47 -25.35 -1.41
N HIS A 361 19.00 -25.14 -0.20
CA HIS A 361 18.99 -23.84 0.49
C HIS A 361 19.74 -22.79 -0.34
N LEU A 362 20.92 -23.12 -0.86
CA LEU A 362 21.70 -22.22 -1.70
C LEU A 362 20.97 -21.86 -3.00
N GLN A 363 20.29 -22.84 -3.63
CA GLN A 363 19.46 -22.58 -4.80
C GLN A 363 18.27 -21.66 -4.47
N CYS A 364 17.60 -21.90 -3.34
CA CYS A 364 16.51 -21.06 -2.87
C CYS A 364 16.97 -19.61 -2.67
N PHE A 365 18.09 -19.43 -1.99
CA PHE A 365 18.71 -18.14 -1.77
C PHE A 365 19.16 -17.47 -3.09
N HIS A 366 19.77 -18.23 -4.01
CA HIS A 366 20.15 -17.72 -5.33
C HIS A 366 18.93 -17.13 -6.08
N HIS A 367 17.81 -17.85 -6.09
CA HIS A 367 16.59 -17.37 -6.75
C HIS A 367 16.02 -16.11 -6.08
N LEU A 368 16.02 -16.02 -4.75
CA LEU A 368 15.61 -14.82 -4.03
C LEU A 368 16.50 -13.62 -4.37
N VAL A 369 17.81 -13.79 -4.34
CA VAL A 369 18.78 -12.72 -4.67
C VAL A 369 18.64 -12.29 -6.13
N SER A 370 18.48 -13.23 -7.05
CA SER A 370 18.30 -12.93 -8.47
C SER A 370 17.01 -12.14 -8.72
N ALA A 371 15.91 -12.57 -8.13
CA ALA A 371 14.65 -11.83 -8.19
C ALA A 371 14.78 -10.43 -7.58
N THR A 372 15.48 -10.31 -6.42
CA THR A 372 15.72 -9.03 -5.75
C THR A 372 16.54 -8.08 -6.62
N ASN A 373 17.62 -8.54 -7.25
CA ASN A 373 18.44 -7.71 -8.12
C ASN A 373 17.69 -7.23 -9.37
N ILE A 374 16.78 -8.05 -9.91
CA ILE A 374 15.97 -7.68 -11.06
C ILE A 374 14.94 -6.63 -10.66
N ILE A 375 14.15 -6.87 -9.59
CA ILE A 375 13.07 -5.98 -9.19
C ILE A 375 13.59 -4.65 -8.60
N ALA A 376 14.76 -4.66 -7.95
CA ALA A 376 15.42 -3.46 -7.43
C ALA A 376 16.15 -2.64 -8.51
N SER A 377 16.19 -3.13 -9.74
CA SER A 377 16.84 -2.43 -10.86
C SER A 377 16.06 -1.18 -11.28
N PHE A 378 16.78 -0.09 -11.58
CA PHE A 378 16.21 1.14 -12.17
C PHE A 378 15.95 1.03 -13.67
N THR A 379 16.07 -0.15 -14.25
CA THR A 379 15.75 -0.44 -15.65
C THR A 379 14.82 -1.64 -15.73
N ALA A 380 13.79 -1.55 -16.56
CA ALA A 380 12.84 -2.63 -16.81
C ALA A 380 12.83 -3.01 -18.30
N SER A 381 12.47 -4.25 -18.57
CA SER A 381 12.16 -4.77 -19.90
C SER A 381 11.24 -5.97 -19.75
N PHE A 382 10.58 -6.37 -20.84
CA PHE A 382 9.76 -7.60 -20.83
C PHE A 382 10.57 -8.82 -20.42
N LYS A 383 11.82 -8.93 -20.94
CA LYS A 383 12.72 -10.02 -20.54
C LYS A 383 13.03 -10.01 -19.05
N LYS A 384 13.34 -8.84 -18.46
CA LYS A 384 13.59 -8.75 -17.01
C LYS A 384 12.35 -9.13 -16.20
N ALA A 385 11.16 -8.76 -16.65
CA ALA A 385 9.93 -9.15 -15.98
C ALA A 385 9.73 -10.68 -16.03
N ASP A 386 10.01 -11.32 -17.15
CA ASP A 386 9.93 -12.78 -17.29
C ASP A 386 11.04 -13.49 -16.48
N ASP A 387 12.27 -12.97 -16.49
CA ASP A 387 13.38 -13.47 -15.67
C ASP A 387 13.04 -13.35 -14.16
N TYR A 388 12.45 -12.22 -13.74
CA TYR A 388 11.95 -12.05 -12.36
C TYR A 388 10.94 -13.12 -11.98
N MET A 389 9.92 -13.34 -12.82
CA MET A 389 8.88 -14.34 -12.58
C MET A 389 9.48 -15.75 -12.48
N HIS A 390 10.39 -16.09 -13.38
CA HIS A 390 11.11 -17.38 -13.33
C HIS A 390 11.80 -17.57 -11.98
N HIS A 391 12.59 -16.59 -11.54
CA HIS A 391 13.31 -16.68 -10.28
C HIS A 391 12.38 -16.67 -9.08
N TYR A 392 11.34 -15.84 -9.09
CA TYR A 392 10.44 -15.75 -7.95
C TYR A 392 9.57 -17.00 -7.78
N ILE A 393 9.04 -17.57 -8.86
CA ILE A 393 8.32 -18.85 -8.82
C ILE A 393 9.23 -19.97 -8.31
N SER A 394 10.47 -20.04 -8.82
CA SER A 394 11.44 -21.03 -8.37
C SER A 394 11.78 -20.90 -6.88
N TYR A 395 11.95 -19.67 -6.40
CA TYR A 395 12.11 -19.37 -4.96
C TYR A 395 10.91 -19.87 -4.14
N ARG A 396 9.68 -19.53 -4.55
CA ARG A 396 8.47 -19.95 -3.85
C ARG A 396 8.33 -21.48 -3.82
N ALA A 397 8.56 -22.14 -4.94
CA ALA A 397 8.50 -23.62 -5.03
C ALA A 397 9.55 -24.29 -4.11
N LEU A 398 10.73 -23.71 -4.00
CA LEU A 398 11.77 -24.19 -3.08
C LEU A 398 11.39 -23.96 -1.62
N ILE A 399 10.82 -22.81 -1.27
CA ILE A 399 10.31 -22.54 0.08
C ILE A 399 9.24 -23.57 0.48
N GLN A 400 8.24 -23.82 -0.36
CA GLN A 400 7.20 -24.81 -0.09
C GLN A 400 7.76 -26.22 0.11
N ARG A 401 8.80 -26.58 -0.62
CA ARG A 401 9.43 -27.90 -0.52
C ARG A 401 10.32 -28.03 0.71
N LEU A 402 11.14 -27.01 0.99
CA LEU A 402 12.11 -27.02 2.10
C LEU A 402 11.43 -26.78 3.45
N TYR A 403 10.36 -25.99 3.45
CA TYR A 403 9.68 -25.53 4.65
C TYR A 403 8.15 -25.65 4.50
N PRO A 404 7.60 -26.89 4.43
CA PRO A 404 6.18 -27.12 4.12
C PRO A 404 5.21 -26.53 5.15
N HIS A 405 5.69 -26.17 6.34
CA HIS A 405 4.88 -25.52 7.39
C HIS A 405 5.11 -24.00 7.47
N PHE A 406 5.92 -23.43 6.60
CA PHE A 406 6.13 -22.00 6.56
C PHE A 406 5.00 -21.33 5.77
N PRO A 407 4.14 -20.54 6.43
CA PRO A 407 2.95 -20.00 5.78
C PRO A 407 3.33 -18.85 4.84
N SER A 408 2.71 -18.84 3.68
CA SER A 408 2.79 -17.68 2.80
C SER A 408 1.92 -16.54 3.32
N LYS A 409 2.41 -15.33 3.20
CA LYS A 409 1.66 -14.10 3.48
C LYS A 409 1.09 -13.53 2.18
N PRO A 410 0.05 -12.69 2.24
CA PRO A 410 -0.50 -12.02 1.06
C PRO A 410 0.56 -11.32 0.20
N ASN A 411 1.59 -10.71 0.82
CA ASN A 411 2.70 -10.10 0.10
C ASN A 411 3.43 -11.07 -0.84
N HIS A 412 3.53 -12.37 -0.48
CA HIS A 412 4.15 -13.37 -1.35
C HIS A 412 3.30 -13.63 -2.60
N HIS A 413 1.99 -13.67 -2.47
CA HIS A 413 1.10 -13.78 -3.63
C HIS A 413 1.13 -12.51 -4.48
N TYR A 414 1.03 -11.34 -3.84
CA TYR A 414 1.10 -10.07 -4.56
C TYR A 414 2.41 -9.89 -5.32
N ALA A 415 3.52 -10.39 -4.80
CA ALA A 415 4.81 -10.36 -5.49
C ALA A 415 4.83 -11.21 -6.78
N MET A 416 3.91 -12.17 -6.95
CA MET A 416 3.71 -12.89 -8.22
C MET A 416 3.18 -11.98 -9.34
N HIS A 417 2.58 -10.84 -9.03
CA HIS A 417 2.09 -9.86 -10.02
C HIS A 417 3.13 -8.80 -10.39
N ASN A 418 4.30 -8.77 -9.73
CA ASN A 418 5.33 -7.78 -10.02
C ASN A 418 5.86 -7.85 -11.46
N GLY A 419 5.86 -9.03 -12.08
CA GLY A 419 6.20 -9.19 -13.49
C GLY A 419 5.31 -8.35 -14.40
N ASP A 420 4.01 -8.38 -14.17
CA ASP A 420 3.05 -7.59 -14.93
C ASP A 420 3.16 -6.10 -14.60
N LEU A 421 3.34 -5.75 -13.32
CA LEU A 421 3.58 -4.36 -12.90
C LEU A 421 4.84 -3.78 -13.57
N MET A 422 5.92 -4.55 -13.69
CA MET A 422 7.12 -4.14 -14.42
C MET A 422 6.86 -3.92 -15.91
N LYS A 423 6.00 -4.72 -16.54
CA LYS A 423 5.60 -4.58 -17.95
C LYS A 423 4.73 -3.35 -18.17
N TRP A 424 3.82 -3.04 -17.24
CA TRP A 424 2.88 -1.92 -17.35
C TRP A 424 3.52 -0.57 -16.97
N TRP A 425 4.33 -0.54 -15.91
CA TRP A 425 4.76 0.68 -15.26
C TRP A 425 6.27 0.90 -15.26
N GLY A 426 7.05 -0.09 -15.71
CA GLY A 426 8.51 -0.02 -15.76
C GLY A 426 9.17 -0.33 -14.41
N PRO A 427 10.32 0.28 -14.08
CA PRO A 427 11.06 -0.06 -12.87
C PRO A 427 10.30 0.27 -11.60
N LEU A 428 10.00 -0.74 -10.77
CA LEU A 428 9.20 -0.56 -9.55
C LEU A 428 9.89 0.34 -8.49
N PRO A 429 11.23 0.40 -8.35
CA PRO A 429 11.86 1.37 -7.46
C PRO A 429 11.55 2.83 -7.80
N CYS A 430 11.24 3.13 -9.07
CA CYS A 430 10.80 4.45 -9.51
C CYS A 430 9.36 4.80 -9.09
N LEU A 431 8.61 3.83 -8.56
CA LEU A 431 7.23 3.93 -8.09
C LEU A 431 7.16 3.55 -6.60
N SER A 432 8.26 3.70 -5.88
CA SER A 432 8.35 3.32 -4.47
C SER A 432 7.77 4.40 -3.56
N GLU A 433 7.28 3.97 -2.42
CA GLU A 433 6.77 4.83 -1.34
C GLU A 433 7.87 5.54 -0.54
N PHE A 434 9.15 5.21 -0.75
CA PHE A 434 10.28 5.79 0.00
C PHE A 434 10.22 7.31 0.16
N PHE A 435 9.78 8.01 -0.89
CA PHE A 435 9.64 9.44 -0.83
C PHE A 435 8.43 9.85 0.01
N GLY A 436 7.30 9.16 -0.14
CA GLY A 436 6.09 9.37 0.66
C GLY A 436 6.38 9.19 2.15
N GLU A 437 7.05 8.11 2.51
CA GLU A 437 7.47 7.83 3.88
C GLU A 437 8.42 8.91 4.43
N ARG A 438 9.36 9.38 3.62
CA ARG A 438 10.25 10.49 4.00
C ARG A 438 9.49 11.79 4.26
N VAL A 439 8.52 12.13 3.43
CA VAL A 439 7.67 13.33 3.63
C VAL A 439 6.80 13.15 4.87
N ASN A 440 6.21 11.97 5.08
CA ASN A 440 5.45 11.66 6.29
C ASN A 440 6.32 11.82 7.54
N GLY A 441 7.55 11.31 7.53
CA GLY A 441 8.51 11.50 8.63
C GLY A 441 8.83 12.96 8.90
N MET A 442 9.01 13.79 7.87
CA MET A 442 9.19 15.24 8.02
C MET A 442 7.96 15.92 8.62
N LEU A 443 6.76 15.55 8.17
CA LEU A 443 5.51 16.11 8.71
C LEU A 443 5.29 15.70 10.18
N GLN A 444 5.58 14.46 10.54
CA GLN A 444 5.48 13.96 11.91
C GLN A 444 6.51 14.59 12.85
N SER A 445 7.71 14.91 12.34
CA SER A 445 8.75 15.58 13.13
C SER A 445 8.50 17.07 13.33
N THR A 446 7.53 17.67 12.63
CA THR A 446 7.15 19.07 12.81
C THR A 446 6.49 19.25 14.17
N ASN A 447 7.08 20.09 15.02
CA ASN A 447 6.53 20.39 16.32
C ASN A 447 5.14 21.05 16.19
N THR A 448 4.10 20.29 16.46
CA THR A 448 2.73 20.82 16.60
C THR A 448 2.48 21.11 18.08
N ASN A 449 1.79 22.19 18.37
CA ASN A 449 1.42 22.55 19.74
C ASN A 449 0.32 21.64 20.33
N GLN A 450 0.00 20.52 19.68
CA GLN A 450 -1.08 19.55 20.01
C GLN A 450 -2.46 20.21 20.23
N ARG A 451 -2.57 21.50 19.90
CA ARG A 451 -3.84 22.21 19.92
C ARG A 451 -4.26 22.37 18.47
N LEU A 452 -5.44 21.91 18.12
CA LEU A 452 -6.15 22.31 16.90
C LEU A 452 -6.32 23.84 16.99
N SER A 453 -5.30 24.60 16.56
CA SER A 453 -5.35 26.04 16.72
C SER A 453 -6.17 26.62 15.57
N ARG A 454 -7.13 27.47 15.95
CA ARG A 454 -7.89 28.34 15.04
C ARG A 454 -7.02 29.24 14.15
N SER A 455 -5.70 29.30 14.40
CA SER A 455 -4.79 30.20 13.69
C SER A 455 -4.26 29.66 12.34
N LEU A 456 -4.41 28.38 12.06
CA LEU A 456 -4.02 27.81 10.74
C LEU A 456 -5.06 28.05 9.62
N LEU A 457 -6.22 28.62 9.96
CA LEU A 457 -7.28 29.01 8.99
C LEU A 457 -7.18 30.49 8.60
N GLN A 458 -6.17 31.23 9.02
CA GLN A 458 -6.01 32.67 8.76
C GLN A 458 -4.80 33.04 7.86
N HIS A 459 -4.19 32.06 7.18
CA HIS A 459 -3.19 32.38 6.17
C HIS A 459 -3.47 31.76 4.82
#